data_448517c45cbb3706ef457aaca8694d6a
#
_entry.id   448517c45cbb3706ef457aaca8694d6a
#
_cell.length_a   1.000
_cell.length_b   1.000
_cell.length_c   1.000
_cell.angle_alpha   90.00
_cell.angle_beta   90.00
_cell.angle_gamma   90.00
#
_symmetry.space_group_name_H-M   'P 1'
#
loop_
_entity.id
_entity.type
_entity.pdbx_description
1 polymer ?
#
loop_
_entity_poly.entity_id
_entity_poly.type
_entity_poly.pdbx_seq_one_letter_code
_entity_poly.pdbx_strand_id
1 'polypeptide(L)'
;MRFLRFFSLAVAALAICATLLSQPPKKRLLAIGAVKGFQHDSVSHALATIERLGQESGIYDTYIRTDTQLITKKKFTKDNIKNLDYFDAVLFYTTGELDMDDDQKKDLLAFIHEDGKGFVGVHSATDTFYKWPGYGDMIGGYFDQHPWNVFDAPVIVEDQNFPGMKSFPREFVIKDEIYQEKDFSRDKVRVLARLDASKIDLANPRVHRTDKDFAVAWAREYGKGRVFYSTFGHRAESWDRPDVQKMYLEAIKWAMGLTQADATPRPMPAAGGK
;
A
#
# COMPACT_ATOMS: atom_id res chain seq x y z
N MET A 1 31.82 -50.72 -16.87
CA MET A 1 30.53 -50.04 -17.08
C MET A 1 29.72 -49.72 -15.80
N ARG A 2 30.03 -50.26 -14.63
CA ARG A 2 29.30 -49.97 -13.36
C ARG A 2 29.76 -48.66 -12.66
N PHE A 3 31.01 -48.24 -12.83
CA PHE A 3 31.55 -47.01 -12.19
C PHE A 3 31.03 -45.71 -12.79
N LEU A 4 30.67 -45.65 -14.08
CA LEU A 4 30.15 -44.44 -14.72
C LEU A 4 28.71 -44.07 -14.26
N ARG A 5 27.90 -45.07 -13.86
CA ARG A 5 26.51 -44.81 -13.40
C ARG A 5 26.43 -44.18 -12.00
N PHE A 6 27.40 -44.50 -11.13
CA PHE A 6 27.43 -43.90 -9.78
C PHE A 6 27.90 -42.47 -9.80
N PHE A 7 28.77 -42.07 -10.74
CA PHE A 7 29.23 -40.70 -10.86
C PHE A 7 28.13 -39.77 -11.39
N SER A 8 27.31 -40.21 -12.31
CA SER A 8 26.19 -39.44 -12.87
C SER A 8 25.06 -39.22 -11.85
N LEU A 9 24.80 -40.16 -10.96
CA LEU A 9 23.80 -40.01 -9.90
C LEU A 9 24.27 -39.04 -8.80
N ALA A 10 25.56 -39.03 -8.46
CA ALA A 10 26.12 -38.13 -7.47
C ALA A 10 26.12 -36.66 -7.97
N VAL A 11 26.42 -36.42 -9.26
CA VAL A 11 26.38 -35.07 -9.86
C VAL A 11 24.94 -34.54 -9.99
N ALA A 12 23.98 -35.42 -10.33
CA ALA A 12 22.56 -35.02 -10.37
C ALA A 12 22.01 -34.69 -8.97
N ALA A 13 22.39 -35.41 -7.93
CA ALA A 13 21.98 -35.13 -6.56
C ALA A 13 22.58 -33.80 -6.04
N LEU A 14 23.84 -33.49 -6.37
CA LEU A 14 24.43 -32.18 -6.04
C LEU A 14 23.79 -31.02 -6.79
N ALA A 15 23.42 -31.21 -8.05
CA ALA A 15 22.72 -30.16 -8.83
C ALA A 15 21.32 -29.85 -8.28
N ILE A 16 20.59 -30.90 -7.83
CA ILE A 16 19.27 -30.72 -7.20
C ILE A 16 19.38 -30.04 -5.82
N CYS A 17 20.40 -30.34 -5.02
CA CYS A 17 20.66 -29.65 -3.76
C CYS A 17 21.05 -28.17 -3.95
N ALA A 18 21.81 -27.82 -5.00
CA ALA A 18 22.21 -26.44 -5.27
C ALA A 18 21.03 -25.54 -5.73
N THR A 19 20.02 -26.11 -6.38
CA THR A 19 18.82 -25.36 -6.78
C THR A 19 17.82 -25.12 -5.65
N LEU A 20 17.92 -25.86 -4.55
CA LEU A 20 17.08 -25.70 -3.37
C LEU A 20 17.58 -24.61 -2.39
N LEU A 21 18.76 -24.01 -2.62
CA LEU A 21 19.42 -23.13 -1.64
C LEU A 21 19.41 -21.63 -1.98
N SER A 22 18.76 -21.18 -3.05
CA SER A 22 18.76 -19.74 -3.35
C SER A 22 17.35 -19.19 -3.55
N GLN A 23 16.55 -19.20 -2.50
CA GLN A 23 15.46 -18.22 -2.47
C GLN A 23 16.07 -16.84 -2.27
N PRO A 24 15.66 -15.84 -3.08
CA PRO A 24 16.14 -14.49 -2.86
C PRO A 24 15.80 -14.05 -1.42
N PRO A 25 16.67 -13.28 -0.77
CA PRO A 25 16.40 -12.83 0.58
C PRO A 25 15.07 -12.09 0.64
N LYS A 26 14.27 -12.39 1.67
CA LYS A 26 13.01 -11.72 1.90
C LYS A 26 13.21 -10.20 1.99
N LYS A 27 12.27 -9.48 1.45
CA LYS A 27 12.17 -8.03 1.62
C LYS A 27 11.73 -7.67 3.06
N ARG A 28 11.83 -6.41 3.44
CA ARG A 28 11.52 -5.94 4.78
C ARG A 28 10.54 -4.78 4.73
N LEU A 29 9.40 -4.97 5.38
CA LEU A 29 8.33 -3.99 5.48
C LEU A 29 8.30 -3.38 6.89
N LEU A 30 8.40 -2.05 6.99
CA LEU A 30 8.09 -1.33 8.21
C LEU A 30 6.62 -0.93 8.19
N ALA A 31 5.79 -1.54 9.04
CA ALA A 31 4.37 -1.26 9.14
C ALA A 31 4.07 -0.43 10.38
N ILE A 32 3.53 0.77 10.19
CA ILE A 32 3.25 1.74 11.25
C ILE A 32 1.75 1.83 11.50
N GLY A 33 1.33 1.53 12.74
CA GLY A 33 -0.05 1.69 13.23
C GLY A 33 -0.16 2.76 14.32
N ALA A 34 0.50 3.91 14.13
CA ALA A 34 0.47 5.01 15.08
C ALA A 34 -0.80 5.87 14.93
N VAL A 35 -1.45 6.19 16.04
CA VAL A 35 -2.72 6.91 16.09
C VAL A 35 -2.58 8.15 16.97
N LYS A 36 -2.81 9.33 16.38
CA LYS A 36 -2.90 10.63 17.07
C LYS A 36 -4.23 11.36 16.78
N GLY A 37 -5.07 10.78 15.92
CA GLY A 37 -6.41 11.23 15.58
C GLY A 37 -7.44 10.16 15.94
N PHE A 38 -8.36 9.86 15.02
CA PHE A 38 -9.37 8.83 15.22
C PHE A 38 -8.72 7.44 15.26
N GLN A 39 -9.07 6.64 16.28
CA GLN A 39 -8.57 5.29 16.44
C GLN A 39 -9.50 4.29 15.74
N HIS A 40 -9.03 3.69 14.66
CA HIS A 40 -9.74 2.63 13.96
C HIS A 40 -9.52 1.29 14.64
N ASP A 41 -10.60 0.58 14.98
CA ASP A 41 -10.52 -0.75 15.63
C ASP A 41 -9.83 -1.79 14.74
N SER A 42 -9.87 -1.60 13.44
CA SER A 42 -9.28 -2.51 12.44
C SER A 42 -7.76 -2.42 12.32
N VAL A 43 -7.07 -1.43 12.91
CA VAL A 43 -5.61 -1.24 12.76
C VAL A 43 -4.85 -2.50 13.16
N SER A 44 -5.16 -3.09 14.31
CA SER A 44 -4.47 -4.29 14.80
C SER A 44 -4.72 -5.50 13.89
N HIS A 45 -5.95 -5.69 13.43
CA HIS A 45 -6.32 -6.77 12.50
C HIS A 45 -5.63 -6.61 11.13
N ALA A 46 -5.59 -5.38 10.63
CA ALA A 46 -4.89 -5.02 9.40
C ALA A 46 -3.40 -5.38 9.46
N LEU A 47 -2.71 -4.91 10.51
CA LEU A 47 -1.27 -5.15 10.67
C LEU A 47 -0.95 -6.64 10.84
N ALA A 48 -1.77 -7.38 11.60
CA ALA A 48 -1.63 -8.83 11.74
C ALA A 48 -1.86 -9.55 10.40
N THR A 49 -2.84 -9.11 9.60
CA THR A 49 -3.09 -9.64 8.26
C THR A 49 -1.91 -9.39 7.33
N ILE A 50 -1.35 -8.16 7.32
CA ILE A 50 -0.17 -7.81 6.52
C ILE A 50 1.04 -8.67 6.92
N GLU A 51 1.27 -8.88 8.22
CA GLU A 51 2.33 -9.76 8.70
C GLU A 51 2.13 -11.20 8.21
N ARG A 52 0.94 -11.76 8.39
CA ARG A 52 0.59 -13.11 7.93
C ARG A 52 0.80 -13.27 6.43
N LEU A 53 0.36 -12.30 5.61
CA LEU A 53 0.56 -12.33 4.16
C LEU A 53 2.05 -12.36 3.77
N GLY A 54 2.90 -11.62 4.48
CA GLY A 54 4.35 -11.67 4.29
C GLY A 54 4.93 -13.05 4.60
N GLN A 55 4.53 -13.63 5.72
CA GLN A 55 4.97 -14.95 6.17
C GLN A 55 4.51 -16.06 5.21
N GLU A 56 3.21 -16.10 4.88
CA GLU A 56 2.63 -17.13 4.02
C GLU A 56 3.18 -17.08 2.58
N SER A 57 3.39 -15.86 2.05
CA SER A 57 3.97 -15.69 0.71
C SER A 57 5.48 -15.94 0.66
N GLY A 58 6.17 -15.86 1.79
CA GLY A 58 7.62 -15.93 1.86
C GLY A 58 8.36 -14.72 1.25
N ILE A 59 7.64 -13.64 0.92
CA ILE A 59 8.17 -12.52 0.13
C ILE A 59 8.82 -11.47 1.02
N TYR A 60 8.22 -11.14 2.17
CA TYR A 60 8.72 -10.11 3.07
C TYR A 60 8.53 -10.49 4.54
N ASP A 61 9.39 -9.93 5.38
CA ASP A 61 9.22 -9.92 6.83
C ASP A 61 8.68 -8.55 7.26
N THR A 62 7.68 -8.54 8.16
CA THR A 62 7.02 -7.32 8.64
C THR A 62 7.57 -6.92 10.01
N TYR A 63 7.84 -5.63 10.16
CA TYR A 63 8.25 -5.00 11.40
C TYR A 63 7.16 -4.02 11.83
N ILE A 64 6.28 -4.43 12.74
CA ILE A 64 5.17 -3.61 13.21
C ILE A 64 5.66 -2.64 14.28
N ARG A 65 5.26 -1.37 14.16
CA ARG A 65 5.49 -0.31 15.15
C ARG A 65 4.23 0.52 15.38
N THR A 66 4.11 1.04 16.59
CA THR A 66 3.07 2.00 16.99
C THR A 66 3.62 3.40 17.23
N ASP A 67 4.84 3.62 16.78
CA ASP A 67 5.58 4.88 16.83
C ASP A 67 6.37 5.11 15.53
N THR A 68 7.02 6.27 15.44
CA THR A 68 7.77 6.71 14.25
C THR A 68 9.29 6.68 14.46
N GLN A 69 9.79 6.06 15.52
CA GLN A 69 11.22 6.12 15.89
C GLN A 69 12.15 5.56 14.82
N LEU A 70 11.69 4.53 14.06
CA LEU A 70 12.49 3.92 13.00
C LEU A 70 12.43 4.69 11.68
N ILE A 71 11.59 5.73 11.57
CA ILE A 71 11.50 6.59 10.39
C ILE A 71 12.62 7.64 10.49
N THR A 72 13.83 7.22 10.22
CA THR A 72 15.03 8.07 10.18
C THR A 72 16.16 7.33 9.46
N LYS A 73 17.07 8.09 8.85
CA LYS A 73 18.34 7.60 8.30
C LYS A 73 19.50 7.80 9.30
N LYS A 74 19.26 8.37 10.48
CA LYS A 74 20.26 8.49 11.52
C LYS A 74 20.75 7.10 11.94
N LYS A 75 22.06 6.93 12.01
CA LYS A 75 22.68 5.69 12.49
C LYS A 75 22.76 5.73 14.00
N PHE A 76 22.14 4.75 14.63
CA PHE A 76 22.28 4.55 16.06
C PHE A 76 23.60 3.82 16.34
N THR A 77 24.42 4.36 17.25
CA THR A 77 25.79 3.87 17.51
C THR A 77 25.87 2.63 18.35
N LYS A 78 24.76 2.14 18.88
CA LYS A 78 24.69 0.95 19.74
C LYS A 78 23.62 -0.02 19.27
N ASP A 79 24.06 -1.26 19.05
CA ASP A 79 23.29 -2.49 19.13
C ASP A 79 21.96 -2.59 18.35
N ASN A 80 22.01 -3.03 17.10
CA ASN A 80 20.86 -3.56 16.36
C ASN A 80 19.64 -2.65 16.17
N ILE A 81 19.72 -1.36 16.44
CA ILE A 81 18.62 -0.44 16.16
C ILE A 81 18.56 -0.23 14.65
N LYS A 82 17.44 -0.67 14.07
CA LYS A 82 17.16 -0.50 12.64
C LYS A 82 16.78 0.95 12.38
N ASN A 83 17.02 1.40 11.16
CA ASN A 83 16.56 2.67 10.62
C ASN A 83 15.96 2.44 9.22
N LEU A 84 15.60 3.47 8.47
CA LEU A 84 15.00 3.34 7.13
C LEU A 84 15.88 2.54 6.16
N ASP A 85 17.21 2.64 6.24
CA ASP A 85 18.12 1.91 5.34
C ASP A 85 17.97 0.38 5.45
N TYR A 86 17.39 -0.11 6.54
CA TYR A 86 17.13 -1.53 6.74
C TYR A 86 15.91 -2.04 5.98
N PHE A 87 14.97 -1.16 5.57
CA PHE A 87 13.69 -1.52 5.00
C PHE A 87 13.65 -1.34 3.47
N ASP A 88 12.71 -2.03 2.83
CA ASP A 88 12.43 -1.93 1.41
C ASP A 88 11.15 -1.17 1.10
N ALA A 89 10.24 -1.11 2.08
CA ALA A 89 9.03 -0.30 2.01
C ALA A 89 8.54 0.08 3.42
N VAL A 90 7.72 1.13 3.47
CA VAL A 90 6.97 1.56 4.66
C VAL A 90 5.47 1.45 4.36
N LEU A 91 4.69 0.93 5.32
CA LEU A 91 3.24 0.92 5.27
C LEU A 91 2.68 1.74 6.42
N PHE A 92 1.76 2.66 6.11
CA PHE A 92 1.03 3.44 7.11
C PHE A 92 -0.44 3.05 7.17
N TYR A 93 -0.90 2.70 8.36
CA TYR A 93 -2.29 2.75 8.77
C TYR A 93 -2.37 3.65 10.00
N THR A 94 -2.39 4.94 9.77
CA THR A 94 -2.12 5.98 10.77
C THR A 94 -3.17 7.07 10.74
N THR A 95 -3.28 7.86 11.81
CA THR A 95 -4.13 9.06 11.86
C THR A 95 -3.46 10.19 12.62
N GLY A 96 -3.75 11.43 12.19
CA GLY A 96 -3.37 12.66 12.88
C GLY A 96 -1.93 13.08 12.68
N GLU A 97 -1.49 14.06 13.46
CA GLU A 97 -0.13 14.61 13.41
C GLU A 97 0.79 13.74 14.26
N LEU A 98 1.47 12.77 13.65
CA LEU A 98 2.39 11.87 14.35
C LEU A 98 3.63 12.62 14.85
N ASP A 99 4.24 12.08 15.90
CA ASP A 99 5.47 12.64 16.47
C ASP A 99 6.66 12.34 15.54
N MET A 100 6.92 13.23 14.60
CA MET A 100 8.08 13.21 13.72
C MET A 100 8.72 14.59 13.67
N ASP A 101 10.05 14.64 13.89
CA ASP A 101 10.82 15.83 13.66
C ASP A 101 11.04 16.12 12.17
N ASP A 102 11.59 17.27 11.84
CA ASP A 102 11.79 17.68 10.43
C ASP A 102 12.83 16.81 9.72
N ASP A 103 13.82 16.28 10.43
CA ASP A 103 14.77 15.32 9.87
C ASP A 103 14.09 14.01 9.50
N GLN A 104 13.23 13.48 10.36
CA GLN A 104 12.45 12.26 10.09
C GLN A 104 11.51 12.43 8.89
N LYS A 105 10.85 13.60 8.79
CA LYS A 105 10.01 13.93 7.63
C LYS A 105 10.83 13.96 6.34
N LYS A 106 11.98 14.62 6.36
CA LYS A 106 12.92 14.66 5.24
C LYS A 106 13.41 13.25 4.88
N ASP A 107 13.79 12.46 5.88
CA ASP A 107 14.28 11.10 5.70
C ASP A 107 13.23 10.19 5.05
N LEU A 108 11.94 10.30 5.45
CA LEU A 108 10.84 9.53 4.84
C LEU A 108 10.67 9.88 3.36
N LEU A 109 10.64 11.17 3.01
CA LEU A 109 10.52 11.57 1.60
C LEU A 109 11.74 11.13 0.79
N ALA A 110 12.95 11.28 1.31
CA ALA A 110 14.18 10.85 0.63
C ALA A 110 14.24 9.33 0.47
N PHE A 111 13.78 8.55 1.46
CA PHE A 111 13.67 7.08 1.37
C PHE A 111 12.85 6.63 0.16
N ILE A 112 11.75 7.33 -0.13
CA ILE A 112 10.90 6.99 -1.27
C ILE A 112 11.45 7.64 -2.54
N HIS A 113 11.61 8.97 -2.54
CA HIS A 113 11.90 9.74 -3.74
C HIS A 113 13.31 9.49 -4.30
N GLU A 114 14.31 9.43 -3.42
CA GLU A 114 15.75 9.36 -3.81
C GLU A 114 16.27 7.93 -3.80
N ASP A 115 15.94 7.14 -2.76
CA ASP A 115 16.44 5.78 -2.61
C ASP A 115 15.61 4.75 -3.40
N GLY A 116 14.46 5.15 -3.95
CA GLY A 116 13.62 4.28 -4.77
C GLY A 116 12.85 3.21 -3.98
N LYS A 117 12.58 3.48 -2.71
CA LYS A 117 11.85 2.57 -1.83
C LYS A 117 10.34 2.75 -1.93
N GLY A 118 9.58 1.81 -1.33
CA GLY A 118 8.14 1.79 -1.43
C GLY A 118 7.40 2.47 -0.28
N PHE A 119 6.21 3.01 -0.60
CA PHE A 119 5.23 3.44 0.40
C PHE A 119 3.86 2.83 0.09
N VAL A 120 3.18 2.34 1.12
CA VAL A 120 1.81 1.81 1.03
C VAL A 120 0.95 2.51 2.08
N GLY A 121 -0.02 3.29 1.62
CA GLY A 121 -1.02 3.91 2.48
C GLY A 121 -2.29 3.07 2.57
N VAL A 122 -2.78 2.91 3.78
CA VAL A 122 -4.00 2.16 4.11
C VAL A 122 -5.01 3.10 4.72
N HIS A 123 -6.22 3.15 4.17
CA HIS A 123 -7.38 3.83 4.71
C HIS A 123 -7.04 5.23 5.25
N SER A 124 -6.93 5.38 6.56
CA SER A 124 -6.64 6.66 7.22
C SER A 124 -5.21 7.18 7.06
N ALA A 125 -4.38 6.55 6.23
CA ALA A 125 -3.09 7.15 5.91
C ALA A 125 -3.21 8.54 5.27
N THR A 126 -4.32 8.86 4.57
CA THR A 126 -4.61 10.23 4.08
C THR A 126 -5.16 11.16 5.17
N ASP A 127 -5.64 10.62 6.31
CA ASP A 127 -6.01 11.37 7.52
C ASP A 127 -4.80 11.61 8.45
N THR A 128 -3.63 11.83 7.85
CA THR A 128 -2.35 11.95 8.56
C THR A 128 -1.57 13.15 8.03
N PHE A 129 -0.92 13.92 8.92
CA PHE A 129 0.01 14.99 8.58
C PHE A 129 -0.57 16.14 7.71
N TYR A 130 -1.75 16.63 8.03
CA TYR A 130 -2.36 17.77 7.33
C TYR A 130 -1.49 19.02 7.25
N LYS A 131 -0.58 19.19 8.22
CA LYS A 131 0.33 20.33 8.29
C LYS A 131 1.64 20.12 7.51
N TRP A 132 1.76 18.99 6.80
CA TRP A 132 2.97 18.66 6.04
C TRP A 132 2.64 18.44 4.55
N PRO A 133 2.67 19.53 3.72
CA PRO A 133 2.34 19.44 2.29
C PRO A 133 3.12 18.40 1.51
N GLY A 134 4.41 18.16 1.88
CA GLY A 134 5.23 17.11 1.25
C GLY A 134 4.65 15.71 1.43
N TYR A 135 3.99 15.42 2.55
CA TYR A 135 3.31 14.15 2.75
C TYR A 135 2.07 14.01 1.86
N GLY A 136 1.23 15.04 1.81
CA GLY A 136 0.06 15.04 0.93
C GLY A 136 0.43 14.92 -0.54
N ASP A 137 1.49 15.62 -0.97
CA ASP A 137 1.99 15.47 -2.34
C ASP A 137 2.50 14.06 -2.59
N MET A 138 3.23 13.44 -1.65
CA MET A 138 3.74 12.08 -1.76
C MET A 138 2.61 11.04 -1.85
N ILE A 139 1.64 11.06 -0.93
CA ILE A 139 0.56 10.08 -0.87
C ILE A 139 -0.52 10.32 -1.94
N GLY A 140 -0.69 11.56 -2.42
CA GLY A 140 -1.58 11.92 -3.52
C GLY A 140 -2.85 12.67 -3.13
N GLY A 141 -3.05 13.01 -1.86
CA GLY A 141 -4.17 13.78 -1.33
C GLY A 141 -4.34 13.61 0.18
N TYR A 142 -5.32 14.30 0.73
CA TYR A 142 -5.69 14.20 2.15
C TYR A 142 -7.16 13.84 2.29
N PHE A 143 -7.47 13.10 3.34
CA PHE A 143 -8.85 12.90 3.76
C PHE A 143 -9.59 14.24 3.91
N ASP A 144 -10.78 14.32 3.34
CA ASP A 144 -11.70 15.45 3.50
C ASP A 144 -12.94 15.03 4.29
N GLN A 145 -13.61 13.97 3.82
CA GLN A 145 -14.85 13.49 4.42
C GLN A 145 -15.10 12.02 4.07
N HIS A 146 -16.00 11.38 4.83
CA HIS A 146 -16.61 10.10 4.52
C HIS A 146 -18.15 10.25 4.42
N PRO A 147 -18.68 10.85 3.31
CA PRO A 147 -20.07 11.30 3.24
C PRO A 147 -21.09 10.22 3.53
N TRP A 148 -20.79 8.99 3.18
CA TRP A 148 -21.73 7.86 3.28
C TRP A 148 -21.50 6.99 4.52
N ASN A 149 -20.52 7.31 5.39
CA ASN A 149 -20.07 6.47 6.51
C ASN A 149 -19.73 5.04 6.01
N VAL A 150 -19.98 4.02 6.83
CA VAL A 150 -19.92 2.63 6.38
C VAL A 150 -21.17 2.29 5.57
N PHE A 151 -21.00 1.89 4.31
CA PHE A 151 -22.09 1.57 3.40
C PHE A 151 -21.69 0.46 2.41
N ASP A 152 -22.64 -0.04 1.66
CA ASP A 152 -22.40 -0.96 0.55
C ASP A 152 -21.89 -0.14 -0.65
N ALA A 153 -20.56 0.05 -0.70
CA ALA A 153 -19.90 0.92 -1.65
C ALA A 153 -19.83 0.26 -3.03
N PRO A 154 -20.46 0.84 -4.06
CA PRO A 154 -20.33 0.36 -5.44
C PRO A 154 -19.01 0.84 -6.02
N VAL A 155 -18.13 -0.09 -6.39
CA VAL A 155 -16.79 0.19 -6.88
C VAL A 155 -16.62 -0.25 -8.33
N ILE A 156 -15.96 0.58 -9.12
CA ILE A 156 -15.51 0.30 -10.49
C ILE A 156 -13.98 0.18 -10.47
N VAL A 157 -13.45 -0.96 -10.92
CA VAL A 157 -12.02 -1.14 -11.18
C VAL A 157 -11.70 -0.55 -12.54
N GLU A 158 -10.88 0.49 -12.56
CA GLU A 158 -10.46 1.15 -13.80
C GLU A 158 -9.25 0.47 -14.46
N ASP A 159 -8.40 -0.17 -13.67
CA ASP A 159 -7.19 -0.83 -14.14
C ASP A 159 -7.06 -2.25 -13.59
N GLN A 160 -7.69 -3.20 -14.26
CA GLN A 160 -7.57 -4.61 -13.90
C GLN A 160 -6.19 -5.21 -14.21
N ASN A 161 -5.34 -4.52 -14.95
CA ASN A 161 -3.99 -5.00 -15.25
C ASN A 161 -2.98 -4.66 -14.14
N PHE A 162 -3.31 -3.69 -13.27
CA PHE A 162 -2.44 -3.37 -12.15
C PHE A 162 -2.40 -4.54 -11.14
N PRO A 163 -1.23 -4.87 -10.57
CA PRO A 163 -1.10 -5.93 -9.57
C PRO A 163 -2.09 -5.76 -8.42
N GLY A 164 -2.78 -6.83 -8.08
CA GLY A 164 -3.82 -6.82 -7.04
C GLY A 164 -5.22 -6.48 -7.53
N MET A 165 -5.37 -5.64 -8.56
CA MET A 165 -6.69 -5.29 -9.09
C MET A 165 -7.38 -6.43 -9.85
N LYS A 166 -6.61 -7.40 -10.36
CA LYS A 166 -7.15 -8.62 -11.01
C LYS A 166 -7.97 -9.52 -10.08
N SER A 167 -7.82 -9.38 -8.77
CA SER A 167 -8.58 -10.14 -7.77
C SER A 167 -10.03 -9.68 -7.66
N PHE A 168 -10.34 -8.48 -8.15
CA PHE A 168 -11.69 -7.94 -8.13
C PHE A 168 -12.39 -8.10 -9.49
N PRO A 169 -13.71 -8.33 -9.52
CA PRO A 169 -14.51 -8.07 -10.71
C PRO A 169 -14.37 -6.61 -11.16
N ARG A 170 -14.69 -6.31 -12.43
CA ARG A 170 -14.67 -4.93 -12.93
C ARG A 170 -15.59 -4.00 -12.13
N GLU A 171 -16.72 -4.51 -11.69
CA GLU A 171 -17.64 -3.84 -10.78
C GLU A 171 -17.94 -4.77 -9.61
N PHE A 172 -17.93 -4.24 -8.41
CA PHE A 172 -18.26 -4.99 -7.20
C PHE A 172 -18.80 -4.07 -6.11
N VAL A 173 -19.32 -4.69 -5.06
CA VAL A 173 -19.77 -3.97 -3.86
C VAL A 173 -18.94 -4.45 -2.68
N ILE A 174 -18.51 -3.50 -1.86
CA ILE A 174 -17.84 -3.75 -0.59
C ILE A 174 -18.49 -2.94 0.52
N LYS A 175 -18.77 -3.58 1.65
CA LYS A 175 -19.24 -2.86 2.83
C LYS A 175 -18.06 -2.32 3.60
N ASP A 176 -17.77 -1.03 3.37
CA ASP A 176 -16.65 -0.33 4.01
C ASP A 176 -16.92 1.17 4.10
N GLU A 177 -16.04 1.93 4.72
CA GLU A 177 -16.05 3.38 4.71
C GLU A 177 -15.12 3.89 3.60
N ILE A 178 -15.67 4.67 2.68
CA ILE A 178 -14.92 5.23 1.55
C ILE A 178 -14.75 6.73 1.75
N TYR A 179 -13.52 7.19 1.60
CA TYR A 179 -13.16 8.58 1.74
C TYR A 179 -13.40 9.38 0.46
N GLN A 180 -13.75 10.63 0.65
CA GLN A 180 -13.58 11.71 -0.31
C GLN A 180 -12.29 12.42 0.05
N GLU A 181 -11.46 12.67 -0.95
CA GLU A 181 -10.14 13.25 -0.76
C GLU A 181 -10.11 14.73 -1.21
N LYS A 182 -9.37 15.58 -0.49
CA LYS A 182 -9.00 16.93 -0.91
C LYS A 182 -7.54 16.97 -1.38
N ASP A 183 -7.18 17.99 -2.14
CA ASP A 183 -5.85 18.16 -2.74
C ASP A 183 -5.42 16.96 -3.63
N PHE A 184 -6.41 16.21 -4.09
CA PHE A 184 -6.24 15.06 -4.97
C PHE A 184 -6.36 15.46 -6.45
N SER A 185 -5.46 14.94 -7.29
CA SER A 185 -5.51 15.13 -8.75
C SER A 185 -5.11 13.87 -9.51
N ARG A 186 -5.90 13.51 -10.52
CA ARG A 186 -5.55 12.45 -11.47
C ARG A 186 -4.31 12.73 -12.30
N ASP A 187 -3.90 13.99 -12.42
CA ASP A 187 -2.67 14.36 -13.12
C ASP A 187 -1.40 13.89 -12.38
N LYS A 188 -1.55 13.55 -11.10
CA LYS A 188 -0.46 13.10 -10.24
C LYS A 188 -0.46 11.60 -9.96
N VAL A 189 -1.59 10.93 -10.12
CA VAL A 189 -1.76 9.52 -9.74
C VAL A 189 -2.50 8.73 -10.82
N ARG A 190 -2.21 7.43 -10.91
CA ARG A 190 -3.00 6.49 -11.68
C ARG A 190 -4.09 5.93 -10.79
N VAL A 191 -5.34 6.30 -11.02
CA VAL A 191 -6.48 5.71 -10.32
C VAL A 191 -6.69 4.29 -10.80
N LEU A 192 -6.79 3.37 -9.84
CA LEU A 192 -6.96 1.93 -10.05
C LEU A 192 -8.41 1.49 -9.87
N ALA A 193 -9.09 2.13 -8.90
CA ALA A 193 -10.50 1.91 -8.61
C ALA A 193 -11.14 3.21 -8.09
N ARG A 194 -12.43 3.38 -8.35
CA ARG A 194 -13.25 4.52 -7.89
C ARG A 194 -14.64 4.07 -7.50
N LEU A 195 -15.39 4.92 -6.78
CA LEU A 195 -16.82 4.71 -6.60
C LEU A 195 -17.56 4.88 -7.94
N ASP A 196 -18.64 4.13 -8.10
CA ASP A 196 -19.64 4.38 -9.15
C ASP A 196 -20.54 5.54 -8.70
N ALA A 197 -20.20 6.74 -9.15
CA ALA A 197 -20.92 7.96 -8.79
C ALA A 197 -22.40 7.96 -9.21
N SER A 198 -22.81 7.08 -10.13
CA SER A 198 -24.22 6.93 -10.53
C SER A 198 -25.07 6.16 -9.52
N LYS A 199 -24.43 5.46 -8.58
CA LYS A 199 -25.07 4.56 -7.60
C LYS A 199 -24.94 5.05 -6.15
N ILE A 200 -24.50 6.28 -5.93
CA ILE A 200 -24.32 6.87 -4.60
C ILE A 200 -25.10 8.20 -4.48
N ASP A 201 -25.43 8.57 -3.24
CA ASP A 201 -26.11 9.84 -2.97
C ASP A 201 -25.13 11.02 -3.07
N LEU A 202 -25.19 11.73 -4.19
CA LEU A 202 -24.40 12.94 -4.42
C LEU A 202 -25.05 14.19 -3.83
N ALA A 203 -26.31 14.13 -3.36
CA ALA A 203 -26.99 15.25 -2.71
C ALA A 203 -26.65 15.37 -1.22
N ASN A 204 -25.93 14.39 -0.67
CA ASN A 204 -25.46 14.44 0.72
C ASN A 204 -24.60 15.70 0.92
N PRO A 205 -24.93 16.59 1.91
CA PRO A 205 -24.23 17.86 2.10
C PRO A 205 -22.75 17.72 2.50
N ARG A 206 -22.29 16.52 2.87
CA ARG A 206 -20.88 16.21 3.11
C ARG A 206 -20.11 15.87 1.83
N VAL A 207 -20.78 15.77 0.68
CA VAL A 207 -20.11 15.63 -0.61
C VAL A 207 -19.61 16.98 -1.08
N HIS A 208 -18.30 17.19 -1.06
CA HIS A 208 -17.66 18.44 -1.44
C HIS A 208 -17.07 18.40 -2.86
N ARG A 209 -16.81 17.19 -3.40
CA ARG A 209 -16.25 17.04 -4.76
C ARG A 209 -17.30 17.27 -5.83
N THR A 210 -17.09 18.28 -6.66
CA THR A 210 -17.98 18.65 -7.76
C THR A 210 -17.68 17.86 -9.05
N ASP A 211 -16.48 17.31 -9.17
CA ASP A 211 -16.04 16.52 -10.31
C ASP A 211 -16.56 15.06 -10.29
N LYS A 212 -17.19 14.65 -9.18
CA LYS A 212 -17.74 13.30 -8.96
C LYS A 212 -16.69 12.18 -9.06
N ASP A 213 -15.43 12.52 -8.85
CA ASP A 213 -14.30 11.59 -8.89
C ASP A 213 -13.90 11.16 -7.47
N PHE A 214 -14.40 10.01 -7.05
CA PHE A 214 -14.13 9.44 -5.72
C PHE A 214 -13.18 8.25 -5.89
N ALA A 215 -11.89 8.54 -6.00
CA ALA A 215 -10.86 7.51 -6.11
C ALA A 215 -10.82 6.65 -4.83
N VAL A 216 -10.79 5.33 -5.01
CA VAL A 216 -10.79 4.33 -3.93
C VAL A 216 -9.40 3.73 -3.76
N ALA A 217 -8.67 3.58 -4.86
CA ALA A 217 -7.28 3.12 -4.84
C ALA A 217 -6.51 3.77 -5.99
N TRP A 218 -5.26 4.10 -5.72
CA TRP A 218 -4.35 4.65 -6.73
C TRP A 218 -2.90 4.24 -6.50
N ALA A 219 -2.11 4.42 -7.55
CA ALA A 219 -0.67 4.22 -7.53
C ALA A 219 0.03 5.36 -8.26
N ARG A 220 1.27 5.63 -7.89
CA ARG A 220 2.14 6.58 -8.58
C ARG A 220 3.60 6.23 -8.42
N GLU A 221 4.41 6.66 -9.37
CA GLU A 221 5.83 6.81 -9.15
C GLU A 221 6.08 8.16 -8.45
N TYR A 222 6.94 8.16 -7.45
CA TYR A 222 7.34 9.36 -6.70
C TYR A 222 8.86 9.42 -6.65
N GLY A 223 9.45 10.23 -7.53
CA GLY A 223 10.89 10.18 -7.80
C GLY A 223 11.29 8.81 -8.33
N LYS A 224 12.19 8.13 -7.64
CA LYS A 224 12.61 6.76 -7.99
C LYS A 224 11.74 5.67 -7.32
N GLY A 225 10.94 6.05 -6.34
CA GLY A 225 10.12 5.13 -5.54
C GLY A 225 8.68 5.02 -6.01
N ARG A 226 7.91 4.23 -5.28
CA ARG A 226 6.54 3.85 -5.63
C ARG A 226 5.61 4.02 -4.46
N VAL A 227 4.47 4.64 -4.71
CA VAL A 227 3.44 4.90 -3.71
C VAL A 227 2.14 4.26 -4.15
N PHE A 228 1.57 3.43 -3.29
CA PHE A 228 0.22 2.88 -3.43
C PHE A 228 -0.64 3.37 -2.28
N TYR A 229 -1.90 3.64 -2.54
CA TYR A 229 -2.90 3.91 -1.52
C TYR A 229 -4.22 3.23 -1.84
N SER A 230 -4.93 2.82 -0.80
CA SER A 230 -6.34 2.44 -0.89
C SER A 230 -7.10 2.86 0.35
N THR A 231 -8.33 3.36 0.16
CA THR A 231 -9.26 3.72 1.23
C THR A 231 -9.89 2.50 1.91
N PHE A 232 -9.73 1.28 1.37
CA PHE A 232 -10.26 0.07 2.00
C PHE A 232 -9.55 -0.24 3.32
N GLY A 233 -10.33 -0.72 4.28
CA GLY A 233 -9.81 -1.26 5.52
C GLY A 233 -10.35 -0.63 6.80
N HIS A 234 -11.35 0.26 6.74
CA HIS A 234 -12.00 0.80 7.93
C HIS A 234 -12.56 -0.32 8.82
N ARG A 235 -13.16 -1.33 8.21
CA ARG A 235 -13.74 -2.46 8.91
C ARG A 235 -12.77 -3.63 8.99
N ALA A 236 -12.80 -4.36 10.12
CA ALA A 236 -12.02 -5.59 10.29
C ALA A 236 -12.40 -6.64 9.22
N GLU A 237 -13.69 -6.75 8.89
CA GLU A 237 -14.20 -7.72 7.90
C GLU A 237 -13.71 -7.43 6.47
N SER A 238 -13.31 -6.20 6.17
CA SER A 238 -12.67 -5.88 4.88
C SER A 238 -11.32 -6.58 4.76
N TRP A 239 -10.61 -6.79 5.86
CA TRP A 239 -9.35 -7.52 5.92
C TRP A 239 -9.49 -9.04 5.82
N ASP A 240 -10.69 -9.58 6.08
CA ASP A 240 -10.99 -11.00 5.91
C ASP A 240 -11.30 -11.38 4.45
N ARG A 241 -11.49 -10.38 3.58
CA ARG A 241 -11.78 -10.60 2.16
C ARG A 241 -10.52 -11.01 1.39
N PRO A 242 -10.55 -12.17 0.68
CA PRO A 242 -9.38 -12.64 -0.08
C PRO A 242 -8.93 -11.67 -1.18
N ASP A 243 -9.87 -10.94 -1.81
CA ASP A 243 -9.57 -9.96 -2.85
C ASP A 243 -8.83 -8.73 -2.29
N VAL A 244 -9.24 -8.23 -1.12
CA VAL A 244 -8.56 -7.13 -0.40
C VAL A 244 -7.17 -7.56 0.07
N GLN A 245 -7.05 -8.76 0.66
CA GLN A 245 -5.77 -9.32 1.07
C GLN A 245 -4.81 -9.44 -0.13
N LYS A 246 -5.31 -9.95 -1.26
CA LYS A 246 -4.52 -10.07 -2.49
C LYS A 246 -4.11 -8.71 -3.03
N MET A 247 -5.00 -7.72 -2.98
CA MET A 247 -4.68 -6.35 -3.38
C MET A 247 -3.49 -5.79 -2.59
N TYR A 248 -3.54 -5.86 -1.26
CA TYR A 248 -2.45 -5.33 -0.43
C TYR A 248 -1.15 -6.12 -0.58
N LEU A 249 -1.21 -7.46 -0.70
CA LEU A 249 -0.01 -8.27 -0.97
C LEU A 249 0.67 -7.83 -2.28
N GLU A 250 -0.10 -7.71 -3.36
CA GLU A 250 0.46 -7.33 -4.66
C GLU A 250 0.88 -5.84 -4.71
N ALA A 251 0.18 -4.96 -3.99
CA ALA A 251 0.58 -3.56 -3.83
C ALA A 251 1.93 -3.42 -3.10
N ILE A 252 2.14 -4.19 -2.03
CA ILE A 252 3.41 -4.25 -1.30
C ILE A 252 4.52 -4.78 -2.22
N LYS A 253 4.26 -5.85 -2.97
CA LYS A 253 5.23 -6.38 -3.95
C LYS A 253 5.60 -5.34 -5.00
N TRP A 254 4.62 -4.62 -5.53
CA TRP A 254 4.85 -3.56 -6.52
C TRP A 254 5.63 -2.40 -5.92
N ALA A 255 5.27 -1.94 -4.73
CA ALA A 255 5.97 -0.88 -4.02
C ALA A 255 7.44 -1.26 -3.73
N MET A 256 7.72 -2.53 -3.40
CA MET A 256 9.07 -3.06 -3.19
C MET A 256 9.85 -3.33 -4.50
N GLY A 257 9.28 -3.05 -5.67
CA GLY A 257 9.94 -3.27 -6.96
C GLY A 257 9.96 -4.72 -7.44
N LEU A 258 9.22 -5.63 -6.81
CA LEU A 258 9.18 -7.05 -7.16
C LEU A 258 8.27 -7.36 -8.35
N THR A 259 7.32 -6.50 -8.64
CA THR A 259 6.46 -6.58 -9.83
C THR A 259 6.47 -5.27 -10.58
N GLN A 260 6.15 -5.31 -11.88
CA GLN A 260 6.09 -4.13 -12.73
C GLN A 260 4.64 -3.85 -13.11
N ALA A 261 4.27 -2.57 -13.14
CA ALA A 261 3.02 -2.08 -13.67
C ALA A 261 3.18 -0.62 -14.10
N ASP A 262 2.40 -0.21 -15.07
CA ASP A 262 2.31 1.18 -15.49
C ASP A 262 1.53 1.96 -14.41
N ALA A 263 2.17 2.95 -13.80
CA ALA A 263 1.58 3.90 -12.85
C ALA A 263 1.46 5.31 -13.43
N THR A 264 1.58 5.46 -14.76
CA THR A 264 1.42 6.75 -15.43
C THR A 264 0.01 7.30 -15.16
N PRO A 265 -0.11 8.54 -14.70
CA PRO A 265 -1.40 9.19 -14.50
C PRO A 265 -2.26 9.16 -15.76
N ARG A 266 -3.56 9.05 -15.60
CA ARG A 266 -4.51 9.11 -16.71
C ARG A 266 -5.80 9.82 -16.29
N PRO A 267 -6.46 10.50 -17.23
CA PRO A 267 -7.76 11.11 -17.00
C PRO A 267 -8.81 10.06 -16.64
N MET A 268 -9.93 10.51 -16.09
CA MET A 268 -11.09 9.64 -15.86
C MET A 268 -11.56 9.06 -17.20
N PRO A 269 -11.80 7.74 -17.28
CA PRO A 269 -12.38 7.15 -18.48
C PRO A 269 -13.72 7.78 -18.82
N ALA A 270 -13.95 8.06 -20.11
CA ALA A 270 -15.24 8.56 -20.55
C ALA A 270 -16.37 7.60 -20.16
N ALA A 271 -17.53 8.14 -19.77
CA ALA A 271 -18.69 7.34 -19.45
C ALA A 271 -19.06 6.47 -20.69
N GLY A 272 -19.03 5.14 -20.53
CA GLY A 272 -19.34 4.20 -21.60
C GLY A 272 -18.15 3.67 -22.41
N GLY A 273 -16.92 4.02 -22.09
CA GLY A 273 -15.73 3.39 -22.69
C GLY A 273 -15.61 1.93 -22.24
N LYS A 274 -15.71 0.99 -23.20
CA LYS A 274 -15.49 -0.44 -23.00
C LYS A 274 -14.00 -0.75 -22.88
#